data_9e46bcbc88584817cfdc5516866eb032
#
_entry.id   9e46bcbc88584817cfdc5516866eb032
#
_cell.length_a   1.000
_cell.length_b   1.000
_cell.length_c   1.000
_cell.angle_alpha   90.00
_cell.angle_beta   90.00
_cell.angle_gamma   90.00
#
_symmetry.space_group_name_H-M   'P 1'
#
loop_
_entity.id
_entity.type
_entity.pdbx_description
1 polymer ?
#
loop_
_entity_poly.entity_id
_entity_poly.type
_entity_poly.pdbx_seq_one_letter_code
_entity_poly.pdbx_strand_id
1 'polypeptide(L)'
;MARVLVVCAEPIGPQVAGPAIRARELARVLADSHEVTIAAPAPSVTGDVRIALVEAGFEDYDALSAALAGADVVVAQSLPPRLLSKLPALGTRLIADLYNPTVFEVLEAGRDKATAARRRQQRTVTLASIAQLAAASHVICASEQQRDLWLGMMAAEGLVGIEDYSRDPTLRSVIDVVPFGLPSEPPVATSPAPIRAMFPSIAADDRIVLWGGGVWNWLDPETAIDAIGLIEQGRTSGPRTHLVMMGMGRPASEELDAMRAGQRMLGHLTRSGLEGEVVHVNRGWVDYDERGGWLLEADLGVSTHHDHLESRLAFRTRMLDYIWAALPIVATTGDTLSALIERDGLGLTVAPGDAAGLAQAISALLDDPARLASAKLSLERLAPKMTWQQSAASLSAICSNEIATGSPDRAALRRATLAQYPPLLAETHATHGLRGAAARALRNLRRTLTPGS
;
A
#
# COMPACT_ATOMS: atom_id res chain seq x y z
N MET A 1 -8.44 -26.87 -7.26
CA MET A 1 -9.13 -25.57 -7.36
C MET A 1 -9.79 -25.30 -6.03
N ALA A 2 -9.47 -24.18 -5.37
CA ALA A 2 -10.00 -23.79 -4.07
C ALA A 2 -11.01 -22.63 -4.25
N ARG A 3 -11.93 -22.47 -3.30
CA ARG A 3 -12.78 -21.29 -3.18
C ARG A 3 -12.03 -20.27 -2.34
N VAL A 4 -11.58 -19.18 -2.96
CA VAL A 4 -10.76 -18.14 -2.32
C VAL A 4 -11.59 -16.88 -2.11
N LEU A 5 -11.65 -16.41 -0.87
CA LEU A 5 -12.23 -15.12 -0.53
C LEU A 5 -11.10 -14.10 -0.30
N VAL A 6 -11.07 -13.03 -1.08
CA VAL A 6 -10.18 -11.88 -0.86
C VAL A 6 -10.97 -10.80 -0.13
N VAL A 7 -10.53 -10.41 1.07
CA VAL A 7 -11.23 -9.38 1.86
C VAL A 7 -10.47 -8.07 1.80
N CYS A 8 -11.14 -7.02 1.33
CA CYS A 8 -10.63 -5.65 1.27
C CYS A 8 -11.40 -4.76 2.26
N ALA A 9 -10.69 -3.94 3.01
CA ALA A 9 -11.29 -2.97 3.94
C ALA A 9 -11.85 -1.71 3.26
N GLU A 10 -11.59 -1.55 1.97
CA GLU A 10 -11.87 -0.37 1.18
C GLU A 10 -12.68 -0.71 -0.06
N PRO A 11 -13.54 0.19 -0.56
CA PRO A 11 -14.23 0.00 -1.82
C PRO A 11 -13.25 -0.26 -2.98
N ILE A 12 -13.64 -1.16 -3.87
CA ILE A 12 -12.88 -1.46 -5.10
C ILE A 12 -13.60 -0.81 -6.28
N GLY A 13 -12.88 0.01 -7.05
CA GLY A 13 -13.46 0.77 -8.16
C GLY A 13 -12.40 1.46 -9.00
N PRO A 14 -12.75 2.49 -9.75
CA PRO A 14 -11.79 3.26 -10.56
C PRO A 14 -10.81 4.04 -9.68
N GLN A 15 -11.31 4.64 -8.60
CA GLN A 15 -10.51 5.47 -7.68
C GLN A 15 -10.07 4.64 -6.47
N VAL A 16 -8.92 3.99 -6.60
CA VAL A 16 -8.39 3.06 -5.60
C VAL A 16 -7.01 3.49 -5.11
N ALA A 17 -6.66 3.07 -3.90
CA ALA A 17 -5.32 3.18 -3.34
C ALA A 17 -4.70 1.79 -3.13
N GLY A 18 -3.46 1.76 -2.63
CA GLY A 18 -2.65 0.55 -2.49
C GLY A 18 -3.40 -0.68 -1.97
N PRO A 19 -4.17 -0.60 -0.86
CA PRO A 19 -4.88 -1.76 -0.32
C PRO A 19 -5.88 -2.38 -1.30
N ALA A 20 -6.71 -1.55 -1.93
CA ALA A 20 -7.72 -2.02 -2.88
C ALA A 20 -7.10 -2.46 -4.22
N ILE A 21 -6.04 -1.78 -4.69
CA ILE A 21 -5.26 -2.24 -5.86
C ILE A 21 -4.74 -3.65 -5.61
N ARG A 22 -4.07 -3.88 -4.46
CA ARG A 22 -3.50 -5.17 -4.12
C ARG A 22 -4.56 -6.27 -4.04
N ALA A 23 -5.67 -6.02 -3.35
CA ALA A 23 -6.75 -6.99 -3.24
C ALA A 23 -7.34 -7.35 -4.62
N ARG A 24 -7.58 -6.37 -5.49
CA ARG A 24 -8.08 -6.55 -6.85
C ARG A 24 -7.12 -7.36 -7.71
N GLU A 25 -5.85 -7.00 -7.72
CA GLU A 25 -4.87 -7.64 -8.59
C GLU A 25 -4.50 -9.07 -8.12
N LEU A 26 -4.39 -9.30 -6.80
CA LEU A 26 -4.23 -10.66 -6.27
C LEU A 26 -5.43 -11.54 -6.62
N ALA A 27 -6.65 -11.00 -6.50
CA ALA A 27 -7.86 -11.73 -6.90
C ALA A 27 -7.86 -12.07 -8.39
N ARG A 28 -7.41 -11.18 -9.27
CA ARG A 28 -7.26 -11.44 -10.72
C ARG A 28 -6.31 -12.58 -11.02
N VAL A 29 -5.14 -12.59 -10.38
CA VAL A 29 -4.16 -13.68 -10.54
C VAL A 29 -4.72 -15.01 -10.02
N LEU A 30 -5.37 -15.00 -8.87
CA LEU A 30 -5.97 -16.19 -8.28
C LEU A 30 -7.12 -16.74 -9.11
N ALA A 31 -7.87 -15.90 -9.83
CA ALA A 31 -8.97 -16.31 -10.70
C ALA A 31 -8.52 -17.12 -11.92
N ASP A 32 -7.23 -17.16 -12.23
CA ASP A 32 -6.68 -18.02 -13.28
C ASP A 32 -6.73 -19.52 -12.91
N SER A 33 -6.78 -19.85 -11.60
CA SER A 33 -6.70 -21.24 -11.11
C SER A 33 -7.67 -21.59 -9.99
N HIS A 34 -8.41 -20.60 -9.45
CA HIS A 34 -9.32 -20.74 -8.31
C HIS A 34 -10.69 -20.12 -8.60
N GLU A 35 -11.68 -20.47 -7.79
CA GLU A 35 -12.95 -19.76 -7.71
C GLU A 35 -12.78 -18.60 -6.73
N VAL A 36 -12.86 -17.35 -7.22
CA VAL A 36 -12.52 -16.18 -6.43
C VAL A 36 -13.74 -15.30 -6.17
N THR A 37 -13.91 -14.93 -4.91
CA THR A 37 -14.83 -13.90 -4.47
C THR A 37 -14.06 -12.77 -3.79
N ILE A 38 -14.42 -11.52 -4.07
CA ILE A 38 -13.97 -10.36 -3.29
C ILE A 38 -15.09 -9.93 -2.34
N ALA A 39 -14.77 -9.70 -1.07
CA ALA A 39 -15.62 -8.97 -0.16
C ALA A 39 -15.03 -7.58 0.12
N ALA A 40 -15.80 -6.54 -0.18
CA ALA A 40 -15.38 -5.14 -0.03
C ALA A 40 -16.59 -4.25 0.29
N PRO A 41 -16.41 -3.08 0.96
CA PRO A 41 -17.50 -2.13 1.20
C PRO A 41 -18.14 -1.63 -0.09
N ALA A 42 -19.43 -1.31 -0.05
CA ALA A 42 -20.14 -0.66 -1.14
C ALA A 42 -19.78 0.84 -1.25
N PRO A 43 -19.79 1.45 -2.46
CA PRO A 43 -19.98 0.77 -3.75
C PRO A 43 -18.68 0.14 -4.24
N SER A 44 -18.74 -1.08 -4.75
CA SER A 44 -17.58 -1.79 -5.30
C SER A 44 -17.87 -2.41 -6.66
N VAL A 45 -16.83 -2.50 -7.51
CA VAL A 45 -16.86 -3.21 -8.79
C VAL A 45 -15.51 -3.90 -9.03
N THR A 46 -15.51 -5.18 -9.41
CA THR A 46 -14.27 -5.93 -9.65
C THR A 46 -13.64 -5.59 -10.99
N GLY A 47 -14.45 -5.24 -11.98
CA GLY A 47 -14.01 -5.06 -13.37
C GLY A 47 -13.54 -6.37 -14.05
N ASP A 48 -13.78 -7.53 -13.43
CA ASP A 48 -13.43 -8.86 -13.97
C ASP A 48 -14.60 -9.83 -13.72
N VAL A 49 -15.18 -10.35 -14.80
CA VAL A 49 -16.36 -11.23 -14.73
C VAL A 49 -16.09 -12.60 -14.10
N ARG A 50 -14.82 -12.99 -13.97
CA ARG A 50 -14.39 -14.22 -13.31
C ARG A 50 -14.43 -14.14 -11.78
N ILE A 51 -14.58 -12.93 -11.24
CA ILE A 51 -14.49 -12.65 -9.80
C ILE A 51 -15.87 -12.26 -9.29
N ALA A 52 -16.41 -13.07 -8.38
CA ALA A 52 -17.66 -12.74 -7.68
C ALA A 52 -17.42 -11.59 -6.68
N LEU A 53 -18.46 -10.79 -6.41
CA LEU A 53 -18.42 -9.68 -5.47
C LEU A 53 -19.45 -9.86 -4.37
N VAL A 54 -19.02 -9.67 -3.12
CA VAL A 54 -19.86 -9.49 -1.94
C VAL A 54 -19.64 -8.08 -1.41
N GLU A 55 -20.63 -7.21 -1.56
CA GLU A 55 -20.57 -5.85 -1.00
C GLU A 55 -20.80 -5.92 0.51
N ALA A 56 -19.70 -6.05 1.27
CA ALA A 56 -19.71 -6.13 2.73
C ALA A 56 -18.44 -5.49 3.31
N GLY A 57 -18.62 -4.46 4.13
CA GLY A 57 -17.57 -3.87 4.95
C GLY A 57 -17.41 -4.60 6.29
N PHE A 58 -16.45 -4.17 7.10
CA PHE A 58 -16.18 -4.78 8.43
C PHE A 58 -17.35 -4.61 9.43
N GLU A 59 -18.27 -3.67 9.18
CA GLU A 59 -19.52 -3.53 9.94
C GLU A 59 -20.57 -4.61 9.58
N ASP A 60 -20.51 -5.16 8.38
CA ASP A 60 -21.46 -6.15 7.87
C ASP A 60 -21.04 -7.56 8.28
N TYR A 61 -21.02 -7.75 9.60
CA TYR A 61 -20.52 -8.97 10.22
C TYR A 61 -21.18 -10.26 9.70
N ASP A 62 -22.49 -10.22 9.45
CA ASP A 62 -23.25 -11.40 9.05
C ASP A 62 -22.94 -11.76 7.59
N ALA A 63 -22.85 -10.77 6.70
CA ALA A 63 -22.45 -10.97 5.30
C ALA A 63 -21.02 -11.49 5.18
N LEU A 64 -20.06 -10.87 5.89
CA LEU A 64 -18.69 -11.37 5.92
C LEU A 64 -18.56 -12.75 6.54
N SER A 65 -19.32 -13.05 7.60
CA SER A 65 -19.31 -14.38 8.22
C SER A 65 -19.86 -15.46 7.26
N ALA A 66 -20.88 -15.14 6.47
CA ALA A 66 -21.42 -16.03 5.46
C ALA A 66 -20.40 -16.25 4.32
N ALA A 67 -19.75 -15.19 3.84
CA ALA A 67 -18.70 -15.29 2.82
C ALA A 67 -17.51 -16.15 3.29
N LEU A 68 -17.06 -15.97 4.54
CA LEU A 68 -15.99 -16.80 5.14
C LEU A 68 -16.39 -18.27 5.24
N ALA A 69 -17.64 -18.58 5.61
CA ALA A 69 -18.13 -19.97 5.68
C ALA A 69 -18.19 -20.64 4.31
N GLY A 70 -18.32 -19.86 3.24
CA GLY A 70 -18.33 -20.35 1.86
C GLY A 70 -16.93 -20.58 1.26
N ALA A 71 -15.85 -20.15 1.94
CA ALA A 71 -14.50 -20.18 1.40
C ALA A 71 -13.62 -21.26 2.05
N ASP A 72 -12.74 -21.86 1.26
CA ASP A 72 -11.69 -22.78 1.73
C ASP A 72 -10.48 -22.00 2.25
N VAL A 73 -10.21 -20.85 1.63
CA VAL A 73 -9.10 -19.95 1.94
C VAL A 73 -9.59 -18.51 1.94
N VAL A 74 -9.16 -17.73 2.92
CA VAL A 74 -9.32 -16.28 2.92
C VAL A 74 -7.96 -15.60 2.84
N VAL A 75 -7.82 -14.63 1.94
CA VAL A 75 -6.67 -13.73 1.83
C VAL A 75 -7.13 -12.36 2.34
N ALA A 76 -6.52 -11.86 3.39
CA ALA A 76 -6.96 -10.61 4.01
C ALA A 76 -5.79 -9.81 4.59
N GLN A 77 -5.80 -8.49 4.37
CA GLN A 77 -4.87 -7.56 5.02
C GLN A 77 -5.20 -7.41 6.51
N SER A 78 -6.47 -7.43 6.84
CA SER A 78 -6.95 -7.48 8.22
C SER A 78 -8.33 -8.11 8.27
N LEU A 79 -8.67 -8.71 9.40
CA LEU A 79 -10.02 -9.14 9.73
C LEU A 79 -10.37 -8.70 11.16
N PRO A 80 -11.62 -8.30 11.41
CA PRO A 80 -12.07 -8.02 12.77
C PRO A 80 -11.84 -9.22 13.72
N PRO A 81 -11.48 -8.97 14.99
CA PRO A 81 -11.14 -10.03 15.96
C PRO A 81 -12.20 -11.14 16.08
N ARG A 82 -13.47 -10.78 15.89
CA ARG A 82 -14.58 -11.73 15.94
C ARG A 82 -14.61 -12.70 14.77
N LEU A 83 -14.28 -12.21 13.57
CA LEU A 83 -14.20 -13.05 12.39
C LEU A 83 -12.97 -13.95 12.47
N LEU A 84 -11.82 -13.43 12.93
CA LEU A 84 -10.62 -14.24 13.18
C LEU A 84 -10.90 -15.41 14.12
N SER A 85 -11.64 -15.18 15.22
CA SER A 85 -11.96 -16.24 16.18
C SER A 85 -12.92 -17.31 15.65
N LYS A 86 -13.63 -17.06 14.56
CA LYS A 86 -14.52 -18.04 13.90
C LYS A 86 -13.79 -18.96 12.92
N LEU A 87 -12.69 -18.51 12.31
CA LEU A 87 -11.99 -19.26 11.26
C LEU A 87 -11.69 -20.72 11.64
N PRO A 88 -11.21 -21.03 12.87
CA PRO A 88 -10.94 -22.42 13.25
C PRO A 88 -12.18 -23.32 13.29
N ALA A 89 -13.36 -22.75 13.57
CA ALA A 89 -14.61 -23.52 13.59
C ALA A 89 -15.18 -23.71 12.17
N LEU A 90 -14.92 -22.79 11.27
CA LEU A 90 -15.31 -22.86 9.87
C LEU A 90 -14.41 -23.78 9.04
N GLY A 91 -13.21 -24.10 9.54
CA GLY A 91 -12.21 -24.82 8.77
C GLY A 91 -11.57 -23.98 7.64
N THR A 92 -11.85 -22.68 7.59
CA THR A 92 -11.31 -21.75 6.59
C THR A 92 -9.88 -21.35 6.96
N ARG A 93 -8.95 -21.49 6.03
CA ARG A 93 -7.55 -21.09 6.23
C ARG A 93 -7.38 -19.59 6.00
N LEU A 94 -6.62 -18.90 6.85
CA LEU A 94 -6.24 -17.50 6.65
C LEU A 94 -4.83 -17.41 6.06
N ILE A 95 -4.71 -16.73 4.95
CA ILE A 95 -3.48 -16.14 4.45
C ILE A 95 -3.49 -14.66 4.85
N ALA A 96 -2.69 -14.29 5.83
CA ALA A 96 -2.62 -12.90 6.29
C ALA A 96 -1.69 -12.10 5.37
N ASP A 97 -2.23 -11.09 4.69
CA ASP A 97 -1.49 -10.22 3.77
C ASP A 97 -0.96 -8.98 4.50
N LEU A 98 0.19 -9.11 5.13
CA LEU A 98 0.81 -8.08 5.97
C LEU A 98 1.85 -7.26 5.17
N TYR A 99 1.45 -6.73 4.02
CA TYR A 99 2.34 -6.04 3.09
C TYR A 99 2.74 -4.62 3.52
N ASN A 100 2.12 -4.07 4.56
CA ASN A 100 2.46 -2.78 5.15
C ASN A 100 3.07 -2.94 6.53
N PRO A 101 4.08 -2.15 6.91
CA PRO A 101 4.63 -2.14 8.26
C PRO A 101 3.71 -1.36 9.21
N THR A 102 2.44 -1.77 9.35
CA THR A 102 1.37 -1.03 10.02
C THR A 102 1.69 -0.60 11.44
N VAL A 103 2.51 -1.41 12.15
CA VAL A 103 2.98 -1.09 13.52
C VAL A 103 3.88 0.14 13.58
N PHE A 104 4.51 0.52 12.46
CA PHE A 104 5.33 1.73 12.32
C PHE A 104 4.59 2.84 11.57
N GLU A 105 3.79 2.52 10.56
CA GLU A 105 2.93 3.50 9.88
C GLU A 105 2.06 4.28 10.87
N VAL A 106 1.47 3.57 11.84
CA VAL A 106 0.61 4.20 12.86
C VAL A 106 1.35 5.23 13.73
N LEU A 107 2.66 5.08 13.90
CA LEU A 107 3.48 6.04 14.66
C LEU A 107 3.70 7.33 13.86
N GLU A 108 3.84 7.23 12.54
CA GLU A 108 3.98 8.40 11.66
C GLU A 108 2.63 9.04 11.35
N ALA A 109 1.62 8.26 11.01
CA ALA A 109 0.27 8.75 10.74
C ALA A 109 -0.32 9.57 11.91
N GLY A 110 -0.04 9.14 13.14
CA GLY A 110 -0.54 9.78 14.35
C GLY A 110 0.39 10.82 14.97
N ARG A 111 1.45 11.27 14.29
CA ARG A 111 2.53 12.10 14.89
C ARG A 111 2.01 13.36 15.60
N ASP A 112 0.96 13.97 15.07
CA ASP A 112 0.36 15.21 15.59
C ASP A 112 -0.80 14.98 16.57
N LYS A 113 -1.15 13.72 16.84
CA LYS A 113 -2.21 13.39 17.82
C LYS A 113 -1.68 13.47 19.25
N ALA A 114 -2.59 13.69 20.20
CA ALA A 114 -2.26 13.65 21.63
C ALA A 114 -1.64 12.30 22.01
N THR A 115 -0.60 12.31 22.84
CA THR A 115 0.19 11.11 23.23
C THR A 115 -0.67 9.94 23.70
N ALA A 116 -1.75 10.20 24.45
CA ALA A 116 -2.66 9.17 24.92
C ALA A 116 -3.43 8.49 23.76
N ALA A 117 -3.85 9.26 22.75
CA ALA A 117 -4.50 8.72 21.55
C ALA A 117 -3.53 7.88 20.72
N ARG A 118 -2.29 8.38 20.52
CA ARG A 118 -1.22 7.64 19.83
C ARG A 118 -0.92 6.29 20.49
N ARG A 119 -0.75 6.27 21.83
CA ARG A 119 -0.52 5.01 22.58
C ARG A 119 -1.67 4.02 22.41
N ARG A 120 -2.92 4.48 22.42
CA ARG A 120 -4.08 3.62 22.21
C ARG A 120 -4.07 3.04 20.79
N GLN A 121 -3.91 3.89 19.78
CA GLN A 121 -3.89 3.48 18.38
C GLN A 121 -2.77 2.48 18.10
N GLN A 122 -1.54 2.78 18.55
CA GLN A 122 -0.40 1.87 18.45
C GLN A 122 -0.72 0.50 19.07
N ARG A 123 -1.24 0.50 20.30
CA ARG A 123 -1.59 -0.76 20.99
C ARG A 123 -2.66 -1.55 20.23
N THR A 124 -3.69 -0.88 19.70
CA THR A 124 -4.74 -1.50 18.90
C THR A 124 -4.16 -2.17 17.66
N VAL A 125 -3.33 -1.45 16.89
CA VAL A 125 -2.71 -1.96 15.66
C VAL A 125 -1.76 -3.14 15.98
N THR A 126 -0.91 -3.01 17.01
CA THR A 126 0.00 -4.09 17.41
C THR A 126 -0.77 -5.36 17.78
N LEU A 127 -1.80 -5.25 18.62
CA LEU A 127 -2.62 -6.40 19.01
C LEU A 127 -3.41 -7.01 17.83
N ALA A 128 -3.88 -6.16 16.91
CA ALA A 128 -4.53 -6.63 15.68
C ALA A 128 -3.55 -7.42 14.80
N SER A 129 -2.32 -6.93 14.64
CA SER A 129 -1.27 -7.65 13.89
C SER A 129 -0.92 -9.00 14.54
N ILE A 130 -0.76 -9.05 15.86
CA ILE A 130 -0.53 -10.30 16.58
C ILE A 130 -1.69 -11.28 16.39
N ALA A 131 -2.93 -10.81 16.43
CA ALA A 131 -4.09 -11.68 16.21
C ALA A 131 -4.16 -12.22 14.77
N GLN A 132 -3.79 -11.40 13.77
CA GLN A 132 -3.69 -11.86 12.37
C GLN A 132 -2.61 -12.95 12.24
N LEU A 133 -1.41 -12.70 12.79
CA LEU A 133 -0.29 -13.67 12.78
C LEU A 133 -0.68 -14.99 13.47
N ALA A 134 -1.34 -14.92 14.62
CA ALA A 134 -1.76 -16.11 15.37
C ALA A 134 -2.90 -16.90 14.69
N ALA A 135 -3.75 -16.23 13.89
CA ALA A 135 -4.84 -16.86 13.15
C ALA A 135 -4.39 -17.42 11.78
N ALA A 136 -3.28 -16.92 11.26
CA ALA A 136 -2.83 -17.26 9.91
C ALA A 136 -2.31 -18.71 9.83
N SER A 137 -2.67 -19.38 8.75
CA SER A 137 -1.98 -20.61 8.32
C SER A 137 -0.77 -20.28 7.44
N HIS A 138 -0.75 -19.10 6.85
CA HIS A 138 0.37 -18.55 6.10
C HIS A 138 0.34 -17.01 6.13
N VAL A 139 1.50 -16.39 6.08
CA VAL A 139 1.63 -14.93 6.02
C VAL A 139 2.32 -14.55 4.71
N ILE A 140 1.84 -13.51 4.05
CA ILE A 140 2.52 -12.89 2.91
C ILE A 140 2.82 -11.43 3.22
N CYS A 141 3.94 -10.94 2.71
CA CYS A 141 4.40 -9.55 2.84
C CYS A 141 5.06 -9.07 1.55
N ALA A 142 5.38 -7.78 1.44
CA ALA A 142 5.84 -7.22 0.16
C ALA A 142 7.38 -7.22 -0.02
N SER A 143 8.17 -7.46 1.03
CA SER A 143 9.63 -7.42 0.95
C SER A 143 10.30 -8.31 2.01
N GLU A 144 11.59 -8.61 1.83
CA GLU A 144 12.37 -9.35 2.82
C GLU A 144 12.47 -8.58 4.14
N GLN A 145 12.61 -7.27 4.10
CA GLN A 145 12.65 -6.44 5.30
C GLN A 145 11.35 -6.52 6.10
N GLN A 146 10.21 -6.56 5.42
CA GLN A 146 8.92 -6.78 6.09
C GLN A 146 8.81 -8.21 6.61
N ARG A 147 9.33 -9.20 5.87
CA ARG A 147 9.38 -10.58 6.31
C ARG A 147 10.16 -10.73 7.62
N ASP A 148 11.32 -10.09 7.72
CA ASP A 148 12.14 -10.10 8.94
C ASP A 148 11.42 -9.43 10.12
N LEU A 149 10.70 -8.32 9.89
CA LEU A 149 9.86 -7.67 10.88
C LEU A 149 8.79 -8.62 11.43
N TRP A 150 8.04 -9.27 10.54
CA TRP A 150 6.94 -10.14 10.95
C TRP A 150 7.44 -11.43 11.57
N LEU A 151 8.54 -12.01 11.09
CA LEU A 151 9.23 -13.16 11.74
C LEU A 151 9.68 -12.82 13.15
N GLY A 152 10.25 -11.62 13.37
CA GLY A 152 10.61 -11.14 14.69
C GLY A 152 9.41 -11.07 15.64
N MET A 153 8.27 -10.57 15.16
CA MET A 153 7.02 -10.57 15.95
C MET A 153 6.51 -11.98 16.22
N MET A 154 6.51 -12.86 15.22
CA MET A 154 6.08 -14.25 15.36
C MET A 154 6.96 -15.00 16.37
N ALA A 155 8.28 -14.83 16.32
CA ALA A 155 9.21 -15.43 17.27
C ALA A 155 8.98 -14.93 18.70
N ALA A 156 8.77 -13.61 18.88
CA ALA A 156 8.49 -13.01 20.19
C ALA A 156 7.18 -13.49 20.82
N GLU A 157 6.17 -13.80 20.00
CA GLU A 157 4.87 -14.31 20.43
C GLU A 157 4.83 -15.86 20.51
N GLY A 158 5.93 -16.55 20.18
CA GLY A 158 6.01 -18.01 20.17
C GLY A 158 5.18 -18.68 19.06
N LEU A 159 4.96 -17.98 17.95
CA LEU A 159 4.16 -18.45 16.82
C LEU A 159 4.99 -19.24 15.78
N VAL A 160 6.30 -19.36 15.98
CA VAL A 160 7.20 -20.20 15.19
C VAL A 160 7.68 -21.34 16.09
N GLY A 161 7.31 -22.56 15.72
CA GLY A 161 7.64 -23.76 16.47
C GLY A 161 8.87 -24.50 15.95
N ILE A 162 9.32 -25.50 16.75
CA ILE A 162 10.38 -26.41 16.35
C ILE A 162 9.98 -27.23 15.13
N GLU A 163 8.71 -27.57 15.02
CA GLU A 163 8.13 -28.33 13.91
C GLU A 163 8.18 -27.54 12.60
N ASP A 164 7.88 -26.24 12.64
CA ASP A 164 7.96 -25.36 11.47
C ASP A 164 9.41 -25.24 10.99
N TYR A 165 10.31 -24.96 11.91
CA TYR A 165 11.74 -24.84 11.59
C TYR A 165 12.36 -26.16 11.13
N SER A 166 11.94 -27.31 11.70
CA SER A 166 12.43 -28.64 11.27
C SER A 166 11.93 -29.02 9.89
N ARG A 167 10.72 -28.56 9.53
CA ARG A 167 10.13 -28.78 8.19
C ARG A 167 10.79 -27.90 7.15
N ASP A 168 11.00 -26.63 7.48
CA ASP A 168 11.56 -25.62 6.59
C ASP A 168 12.39 -24.59 7.38
N PRO A 169 13.72 -24.77 7.45
CA PRO A 169 14.59 -23.82 8.17
C PRO A 169 14.56 -22.39 7.62
N THR A 170 14.07 -22.19 6.41
CA THR A 170 13.89 -20.85 5.81
C THR A 170 12.60 -20.20 6.27
N LEU A 171 11.66 -20.96 6.85
CA LEU A 171 10.31 -20.54 7.23
C LEU A 171 9.47 -19.94 6.08
N ARG A 172 9.85 -20.22 4.82
CA ARG A 172 9.05 -19.79 3.65
C ARG A 172 7.68 -20.47 3.62
N SER A 173 7.56 -21.65 4.22
CA SER A 173 6.28 -22.35 4.42
C SER A 173 5.35 -21.69 5.43
N VAL A 174 5.83 -20.70 6.21
CA VAL A 174 5.06 -19.97 7.23
C VAL A 174 4.81 -18.54 6.80
N ILE A 175 5.86 -17.87 6.28
CA ILE A 175 5.79 -16.51 5.77
C ILE A 175 6.64 -16.35 4.53
N ASP A 176 6.06 -15.83 3.45
CA ASP A 176 6.75 -15.60 2.19
C ASP A 176 6.56 -14.20 1.65
N VAL A 177 7.40 -13.83 0.67
CA VAL A 177 7.36 -12.53 0.02
C VAL A 177 6.51 -12.60 -1.25
N VAL A 178 5.43 -11.88 -1.24
CA VAL A 178 4.55 -11.64 -2.40
C VAL A 178 4.51 -10.12 -2.60
N PRO A 179 5.43 -9.55 -3.39
CA PRO A 179 5.48 -8.10 -3.60
C PRO A 179 4.26 -7.59 -4.38
N PHE A 180 4.13 -6.29 -4.49
CA PHE A 180 3.26 -5.71 -5.51
C PHE A 180 3.83 -6.01 -6.89
N GLY A 181 2.94 -6.19 -7.85
CA GLY A 181 3.28 -6.42 -9.25
C GLY A 181 2.89 -5.26 -10.15
N LEU A 182 3.26 -5.38 -11.40
CA LEU A 182 2.90 -4.49 -12.50
C LEU A 182 1.82 -5.14 -13.36
N PRO A 183 0.96 -4.35 -14.04
CA PRO A 183 0.14 -4.87 -15.13
C PRO A 183 1.03 -5.54 -16.19
N SER A 184 0.57 -6.64 -16.75
CA SER A 184 1.26 -7.32 -17.88
C SER A 184 1.18 -6.52 -19.17
N GLU A 185 0.08 -5.80 -19.35
CA GLU A 185 -0.10 -4.92 -20.51
C GLU A 185 0.66 -3.59 -20.29
N PRO A 186 1.33 -3.07 -21.32
CA PRO A 186 2.00 -1.78 -21.24
C PRO A 186 0.99 -0.64 -21.02
N PRO A 187 1.43 0.50 -20.45
CA PRO A 187 0.58 1.69 -20.34
C PRO A 187 0.20 2.23 -21.72
N VAL A 188 -0.99 2.79 -21.81
CA VAL A 188 -1.51 3.36 -23.07
C VAL A 188 -1.53 4.88 -22.98
N ALA A 189 -1.00 5.52 -24.01
CA ALA A 189 -1.08 6.98 -24.13
C ALA A 189 -2.53 7.41 -24.42
N THR A 190 -2.95 8.50 -23.80
CA THR A 190 -4.26 9.11 -24.03
C THR A 190 -4.16 10.37 -24.89
N SER A 191 -5.22 10.67 -25.64
CA SER A 191 -5.31 11.90 -26.44
C SER A 191 -6.61 12.64 -26.10
N PRO A 192 -6.54 13.91 -25.67
CA PRO A 192 -5.33 14.70 -25.45
C PRO A 192 -4.48 14.16 -24.31
N ALA A 193 -3.18 14.51 -24.29
CA ALA A 193 -2.26 14.19 -23.20
C ALA A 193 -2.73 14.88 -21.91
N PRO A 194 -2.92 14.14 -20.79
CA PRO A 194 -3.73 14.62 -19.67
C PRO A 194 -3.07 15.75 -18.86
N ILE A 195 -1.73 15.77 -18.75
CA ILE A 195 -1.02 16.79 -17.97
C ILE A 195 -1.13 18.16 -18.63
N ARG A 196 -0.75 18.26 -19.92
CA ARG A 196 -0.82 19.53 -20.65
C ARG A 196 -2.25 19.97 -20.92
N ALA A 197 -3.20 19.03 -21.04
CA ALA A 197 -4.62 19.36 -21.11
C ALA A 197 -5.13 20.01 -19.80
N MET A 198 -4.67 19.53 -18.66
CA MET A 198 -5.03 20.07 -17.34
C MET A 198 -4.25 21.35 -17.00
N PHE A 199 -2.99 21.45 -17.44
CA PHE A 199 -2.08 22.56 -17.14
C PHE A 199 -1.53 23.18 -18.44
N PRO A 200 -2.33 24.01 -19.16
CA PRO A 200 -1.94 24.58 -20.45
C PRO A 200 -0.76 25.56 -20.40
N SER A 201 -0.31 25.95 -19.21
CA SER A 201 0.89 26.75 -19.00
C SER A 201 2.20 25.97 -19.25
N ILE A 202 2.15 24.63 -19.28
CA ILE A 202 3.30 23.78 -19.60
C ILE A 202 3.44 23.73 -21.14
N ALA A 203 4.51 24.32 -21.67
CA ALA A 203 4.76 24.33 -23.09
C ALA A 203 5.12 22.94 -23.64
N ALA A 204 5.02 22.76 -24.96
CA ALA A 204 5.22 21.46 -25.58
C ALA A 204 6.65 20.90 -25.41
N ASP A 205 7.64 21.79 -25.33
CA ASP A 205 9.06 21.47 -25.15
C ASP A 205 9.52 21.50 -23.69
N ASP A 206 8.64 21.92 -22.73
CA ASP A 206 8.95 21.88 -21.31
C ASP A 206 9.03 20.44 -20.80
N ARG A 207 9.85 20.26 -19.77
CA ARG A 207 10.13 18.96 -19.12
C ARG A 207 9.22 18.72 -17.93
N ILE A 208 8.74 17.50 -17.76
CA ILE A 208 7.80 17.13 -16.72
C ILE A 208 8.44 16.10 -15.77
N VAL A 209 8.59 16.49 -14.51
CA VAL A 209 8.89 15.58 -13.39
C VAL A 209 7.59 15.23 -12.69
N LEU A 210 7.24 13.94 -12.65
CA LEU A 210 5.96 13.49 -12.12
C LEU A 210 6.08 12.96 -10.70
N TRP A 211 5.27 13.49 -9.80
CA TRP A 211 4.98 12.88 -8.50
C TRP A 211 3.74 11.99 -8.65
N GLY A 212 3.94 10.68 -8.78
CA GLY A 212 2.86 9.70 -8.96
C GLY A 212 2.12 9.40 -7.67
N GLY A 213 0.79 9.53 -7.68
CA GLY A 213 -0.08 9.20 -6.56
C GLY A 213 -0.17 10.28 -5.48
N GLY A 214 -0.78 9.92 -4.36
CA GLY A 214 -1.12 10.84 -3.28
C GLY A 214 0.05 11.30 -2.41
N VAL A 215 -0.24 12.23 -1.49
CA VAL A 215 0.70 12.77 -0.51
C VAL A 215 0.33 12.24 0.87
N TRP A 216 1.27 11.53 1.51
CA TRP A 216 1.10 10.90 2.82
C TRP A 216 2.11 11.46 3.83
N ASN A 217 1.84 11.32 5.14
CA ASN A 217 2.66 11.92 6.20
C ASN A 217 4.14 11.45 6.23
N TRP A 218 4.43 10.27 5.70
CA TRP A 218 5.79 9.71 5.57
C TRP A 218 6.54 10.14 4.32
N LEU A 219 5.90 10.91 3.44
CA LEU A 219 6.49 11.43 2.21
C LEU A 219 6.96 12.86 2.41
N ASP A 220 7.91 13.27 1.58
CA ASP A 220 8.57 14.58 1.62
C ASP A 220 8.43 15.31 0.27
N PRO A 221 7.24 15.79 -0.07
CA PRO A 221 7.03 16.55 -1.31
C PRO A 221 7.72 17.92 -1.26
N GLU A 222 7.98 18.46 -0.07
CA GLU A 222 8.62 19.75 0.12
C GLU A 222 10.04 19.75 -0.49
N THR A 223 10.81 18.68 -0.29
CA THR A 223 12.14 18.52 -0.91
C THR A 223 12.06 18.49 -2.44
N ALA A 224 11.03 17.86 -3.02
CA ALA A 224 10.85 17.86 -4.47
C ALA A 224 10.46 19.25 -5.01
N ILE A 225 9.62 20.00 -4.31
CA ILE A 225 9.26 21.38 -4.65
C ILE A 225 10.49 22.28 -4.64
N ASP A 226 11.29 22.20 -3.57
CA ASP A 226 12.51 23.00 -3.43
C ASP A 226 13.54 22.68 -4.53
N ALA A 227 13.69 21.40 -4.89
CA ALA A 227 14.58 20.97 -5.96
C ALA A 227 14.21 21.60 -7.31
N ILE A 228 12.92 21.61 -7.66
CA ILE A 228 12.45 22.28 -8.89
C ILE A 228 12.68 23.80 -8.82
N GLY A 229 12.43 24.41 -7.66
CA GLY A 229 12.76 25.83 -7.45
C GLY A 229 14.24 26.14 -7.71
N LEU A 230 15.14 25.28 -7.22
CA LEU A 230 16.60 25.43 -7.46
C LEU A 230 16.97 25.26 -8.93
N ILE A 231 16.37 24.30 -9.64
CA ILE A 231 16.59 24.11 -11.09
C ILE A 231 16.20 25.38 -11.85
N GLU A 232 15.02 25.91 -11.58
CA GLU A 232 14.51 27.08 -12.30
C GLU A 232 15.23 28.39 -11.94
N GLN A 233 15.71 28.54 -10.69
CA GLN A 233 16.59 29.67 -10.32
C GLN A 233 17.93 29.64 -11.03
N GLY A 234 18.49 28.47 -11.30
CA GLY A 234 19.74 28.29 -12.04
C GLY A 234 19.57 28.35 -13.58
N ARG A 235 18.33 28.27 -14.07
CA ARG A 235 18.06 28.22 -15.50
C ARG A 235 18.25 29.59 -16.16
N THR A 236 19.10 29.63 -17.18
CA THR A 236 19.39 30.84 -17.95
C THR A 236 18.69 30.86 -19.32
N SER A 237 18.34 29.70 -19.86
CA SER A 237 17.66 29.51 -21.15
C SER A 237 17.16 28.08 -21.31
N GLY A 238 16.47 27.78 -22.39
CA GLY A 238 15.94 26.44 -22.70
C GLY A 238 14.59 26.14 -22.05
N PRO A 239 14.10 24.88 -22.17
CA PRO A 239 12.80 24.47 -21.64
C PRO A 239 12.76 24.57 -20.12
N ARG A 240 11.59 24.86 -19.58
CA ARG A 240 11.35 24.86 -18.13
C ARG A 240 11.20 23.42 -17.62
N THR A 241 11.49 23.23 -16.34
CA THR A 241 11.25 21.95 -15.65
C THR A 241 10.10 22.11 -14.68
N HIS A 242 9.04 21.34 -14.90
CA HIS A 242 7.83 21.39 -14.09
C HIS A 242 7.71 20.16 -13.19
N LEU A 243 7.31 20.34 -11.94
CA LEU A 243 6.83 19.28 -11.07
C LEU A 243 5.30 19.18 -11.18
N VAL A 244 4.81 18.02 -11.54
CA VAL A 244 3.38 17.74 -11.59
C VAL A 244 3.01 16.73 -10.52
N MET A 245 2.15 17.14 -9.58
CA MET A 245 1.58 16.28 -8.55
C MET A 245 0.32 15.61 -9.11
N MET A 246 0.36 14.30 -9.33
CA MET A 246 -0.73 13.54 -9.98
C MET A 246 -2.01 13.48 -9.15
N GLY A 247 -1.92 13.59 -7.82
CA GLY A 247 -3.05 13.65 -6.90
C GLY A 247 -2.63 14.07 -5.50
N MET A 248 -3.57 14.58 -4.71
CA MET A 248 -3.27 15.02 -3.34
C MET A 248 -3.69 14.02 -2.29
N GLY A 249 -4.86 13.42 -2.41
CA GLY A 249 -5.43 12.56 -1.40
C GLY A 249 -6.68 11.87 -1.93
N ARG A 250 -7.16 10.92 -1.16
CA ARG A 250 -8.28 10.08 -1.52
C ARG A 250 -9.60 10.84 -1.41
N PRO A 251 -10.47 10.86 -2.44
CA PRO A 251 -11.75 11.57 -2.36
C PRO A 251 -12.69 11.06 -1.28
N ALA A 252 -12.58 9.79 -0.90
CA ALA A 252 -13.48 9.12 0.04
C ALA A 252 -12.91 8.95 1.45
N SER A 253 -11.67 9.36 1.74
CA SER A 253 -11.12 9.23 3.09
C SER A 253 -11.30 10.55 3.84
N GLU A 254 -12.14 10.52 4.88
CA GLU A 254 -12.17 11.54 5.93
C GLU A 254 -10.94 11.49 6.85
N GLU A 255 -9.90 10.74 6.47
CA GLU A 255 -8.69 10.63 7.26
C GLU A 255 -7.91 11.94 7.22
N LEU A 256 -8.13 12.74 8.25
CA LEU A 256 -7.47 14.01 8.53
C LEU A 256 -5.94 13.96 8.40
N ASP A 257 -5.32 12.80 8.56
CA ASP A 257 -3.86 12.64 8.53
C ASP A 257 -3.28 12.72 7.12
N ALA A 258 -3.96 12.18 6.11
CA ALA A 258 -3.60 12.37 4.70
C ALA A 258 -3.74 13.84 4.29
N MET A 259 -4.77 14.52 4.82
CA MET A 259 -5.01 15.93 4.57
C MET A 259 -3.92 16.85 5.16
N ARG A 260 -3.25 16.47 6.27
CA ARG A 260 -2.22 17.31 6.90
C ARG A 260 -0.93 17.38 6.09
N ALA A 261 -0.45 16.26 5.56
CA ALA A 261 0.70 16.27 4.66
C ALA A 261 0.41 17.14 3.42
N GLY A 262 -0.78 17.00 2.83
CA GLY A 262 -1.24 17.86 1.75
C GLY A 262 -1.32 19.34 2.17
N GLN A 263 -1.82 19.64 3.37
CA GLN A 263 -1.87 21.01 3.88
C GLN A 263 -0.48 21.61 4.11
N ARG A 264 0.47 20.82 4.66
CA ARG A 264 1.87 21.28 4.83
C ARG A 264 2.49 21.58 3.47
N MET A 265 2.34 20.67 2.52
CA MET A 265 2.83 20.83 1.15
C MET A 265 2.25 22.09 0.50
N LEU A 266 0.92 22.30 0.56
CA LEU A 266 0.28 23.50 0.00
C LEU A 266 0.75 24.78 0.69
N GLY A 267 0.92 24.75 2.00
CA GLY A 267 1.48 25.90 2.76
C GLY A 267 2.94 26.20 2.37
N HIS A 268 3.74 25.14 2.11
CA HIS A 268 5.10 25.30 1.59
C HIS A 268 5.09 25.88 0.18
N LEU A 269 4.24 25.36 -0.68
CA LEU A 269 4.08 25.80 -2.07
C LEU A 269 3.63 27.28 -2.16
N THR A 270 2.69 27.69 -1.30
CA THR A 270 2.27 29.10 -1.22
C THR A 270 3.43 30.02 -0.81
N ARG A 271 4.27 29.61 0.14
CA ARG A 271 5.43 30.41 0.58
C ARG A 271 6.53 30.48 -0.47
N SER A 272 6.72 29.43 -1.24
CA SER A 272 7.74 29.37 -2.31
C SER A 272 7.35 30.19 -3.54
N GLY A 273 6.04 30.47 -3.75
CA GLY A 273 5.54 31.15 -4.92
C GLY A 273 5.63 30.33 -6.23
N LEU A 274 5.83 29.01 -6.15
CA LEU A 274 6.05 28.13 -7.31
C LEU A 274 4.76 27.53 -7.87
N GLU A 275 3.62 27.62 -7.15
CA GLU A 275 2.33 27.07 -7.59
C GLU A 275 1.85 27.76 -8.85
N GLY A 276 1.51 26.96 -9.88
CA GLY A 276 1.05 27.46 -11.19
C GLY A 276 2.18 27.97 -12.09
N GLU A 277 3.37 28.23 -11.56
CA GLU A 277 4.54 28.63 -12.33
C GLU A 277 5.31 27.41 -12.84
N VAL A 278 5.82 26.58 -11.92
CA VAL A 278 6.59 25.36 -12.23
C VAL A 278 6.18 24.17 -11.38
N VAL A 279 5.29 24.34 -10.41
CA VAL A 279 4.71 23.24 -9.63
C VAL A 279 3.20 23.26 -9.84
N HIS A 280 2.68 22.16 -10.33
CA HIS A 280 1.27 21.99 -10.69
C HIS A 280 0.66 20.88 -9.85
N VAL A 281 -0.51 21.13 -9.26
CA VAL A 281 -1.14 20.19 -8.35
C VAL A 281 -2.52 19.79 -8.87
N ASN A 282 -2.68 18.52 -9.24
CA ASN A 282 -4.00 17.96 -9.42
C ASN A 282 -4.63 17.76 -8.02
N ARG A 283 -5.62 18.59 -7.70
CA ARG A 283 -6.34 18.54 -6.41
C ARG A 283 -7.36 17.39 -6.34
N GLY A 284 -7.57 16.70 -7.46
CA GLY A 284 -8.41 15.52 -7.57
C GLY A 284 -7.62 14.22 -7.40
N TRP A 285 -8.21 13.17 -7.91
CA TRP A 285 -7.64 11.83 -7.97
C TRP A 285 -7.70 11.32 -9.41
N VAL A 286 -6.65 10.67 -9.88
CA VAL A 286 -6.62 10.04 -11.21
C VAL A 286 -7.13 8.61 -11.07
N ASP A 287 -8.03 8.20 -11.95
CA ASP A 287 -8.51 6.83 -11.99
C ASP A 287 -7.35 5.87 -12.28
N TYR A 288 -7.36 4.72 -11.61
CA TYR A 288 -6.25 3.77 -11.67
C TYR A 288 -5.93 3.34 -13.11
N ASP A 289 -6.96 3.17 -13.93
CA ASP A 289 -6.80 2.71 -15.31
C ASP A 289 -6.38 3.85 -16.27
N GLU A 290 -6.52 5.12 -15.87
CA GLU A 290 -6.11 6.30 -16.63
C GLU A 290 -4.68 6.78 -16.33
N ARG A 291 -4.06 6.28 -15.25
CA ARG A 291 -2.73 6.74 -14.80
C ARG A 291 -1.63 6.56 -15.85
N GLY A 292 -1.79 5.61 -16.78
CA GLY A 292 -0.83 5.35 -17.86
C GLY A 292 -0.57 6.59 -18.73
N GLY A 293 -1.60 7.35 -19.05
CA GLY A 293 -1.46 8.58 -19.84
C GLY A 293 -0.60 9.65 -19.15
N TRP A 294 -0.73 9.79 -17.81
CA TRP A 294 0.08 10.72 -17.03
C TRP A 294 1.54 10.30 -16.98
N LEU A 295 1.79 9.01 -16.79
CA LEU A 295 3.14 8.44 -16.72
C LEU A 295 3.88 8.58 -18.05
N LEU A 296 3.20 8.34 -19.16
CA LEU A 296 3.78 8.41 -20.51
C LEU A 296 4.02 9.84 -21.02
N GLU A 297 3.36 10.83 -20.41
CA GLU A 297 3.56 12.25 -20.74
C GLU A 297 4.74 12.86 -19.97
N ALA A 298 5.20 12.20 -18.89
CA ALA A 298 6.28 12.68 -18.06
C ALA A 298 7.66 12.25 -18.58
N ASP A 299 8.70 13.03 -18.24
CA ASP A 299 10.10 12.74 -18.57
C ASP A 299 10.82 11.97 -17.46
N LEU A 300 10.48 12.25 -16.18
CA LEU A 300 11.02 11.61 -14.99
C LEU A 300 9.93 11.37 -13.94
N GLY A 301 10.09 10.29 -13.16
CA GLY A 301 9.35 10.05 -11.94
C GLY A 301 10.15 10.45 -10.70
N VAL A 302 9.53 11.12 -9.72
CA VAL A 302 10.17 11.48 -8.46
C VAL A 302 9.48 10.85 -7.27
N SER A 303 10.26 10.36 -6.28
CA SER A 303 9.74 9.84 -5.02
C SER A 303 10.66 10.21 -3.87
N THR A 304 10.22 11.14 -3.02
CA THR A 304 10.96 11.56 -1.84
C THR A 304 10.20 11.22 -0.56
N HIS A 305 10.93 10.85 0.48
CA HIS A 305 10.41 10.49 1.80
C HIS A 305 11.37 10.92 2.90
N HIS A 306 10.83 11.04 4.13
CA HIS A 306 11.65 11.33 5.32
C HIS A 306 12.46 10.10 5.75
N ASP A 307 13.59 10.32 6.42
CA ASP A 307 14.41 9.24 7.01
C ASP A 307 13.80 8.79 8.35
N HIS A 308 13.07 7.69 8.30
CA HIS A 308 12.51 7.04 9.48
C HIS A 308 12.27 5.54 9.26
N LEU A 309 11.97 4.82 10.34
CA LEU A 309 11.89 3.35 10.30
C LEU A 309 10.77 2.84 9.39
N GLU A 310 9.64 3.57 9.29
CA GLU A 310 8.57 3.21 8.36
C GLU A 310 9.11 3.19 6.93
N SER A 311 9.87 4.23 6.51
CA SER A 311 10.44 4.32 5.16
C SER A 311 11.33 3.13 4.83
N ARG A 312 12.15 2.69 5.78
CA ARG A 312 13.03 1.52 5.60
C ARG A 312 12.27 0.22 5.33
N LEU A 313 11.05 0.12 5.83
CA LEU A 313 10.20 -1.09 5.73
C LEU A 313 9.11 -0.94 4.67
N ALA A 314 8.91 0.25 4.12
CA ALA A 314 7.86 0.51 3.16
C ALA A 314 8.17 -0.05 1.77
N PHE A 315 7.10 -0.44 1.09
CA PHE A 315 7.14 -0.79 -0.33
C PHE A 315 6.45 0.32 -1.13
N ARG A 316 7.24 1.23 -1.72
CA ARG A 316 6.75 2.46 -2.38
C ARG A 316 6.14 2.17 -3.74
N THR A 317 4.87 1.83 -3.78
CA THR A 317 4.15 1.38 -5.00
C THR A 317 4.21 2.36 -6.17
N ARG A 318 4.35 3.69 -5.92
CA ARG A 318 4.49 4.67 -7.02
C ARG A 318 5.70 4.40 -7.92
N MET A 319 6.79 3.87 -7.36
CA MET A 319 7.97 3.51 -8.16
C MET A 319 7.69 2.34 -9.10
N LEU A 320 6.73 1.48 -8.77
CA LEU A 320 6.28 0.44 -9.68
C LEU A 320 5.58 1.03 -10.92
N ASP A 321 4.76 2.06 -10.74
CA ASP A 321 4.13 2.75 -11.88
C ASP A 321 5.18 3.39 -12.79
N TYR A 322 6.26 3.94 -12.23
CA TYR A 322 7.38 4.45 -13.03
C TYR A 322 8.10 3.32 -13.79
N ILE A 323 8.33 2.16 -13.14
CA ILE A 323 8.91 0.99 -13.80
C ILE A 323 7.99 0.49 -14.93
N TRP A 324 6.68 0.43 -14.68
CA TRP A 324 5.68 0.02 -15.67
C TRP A 324 5.67 0.90 -16.93
N ALA A 325 5.84 2.20 -16.75
CA ALA A 325 5.87 3.17 -17.86
C ALA A 325 7.27 3.41 -18.44
N ALA A 326 8.28 2.67 -18.02
CA ALA A 326 9.69 2.92 -18.35
C ALA A 326 10.11 4.38 -18.11
N LEU A 327 9.58 4.99 -17.04
CA LEU A 327 9.84 6.37 -16.66
C LEU A 327 11.05 6.42 -15.72
N PRO A 328 12.21 7.02 -16.09
CA PRO A 328 13.40 7.07 -15.25
C PRO A 328 13.13 7.71 -13.90
N ILE A 329 13.76 7.21 -12.84
CA ILE A 329 13.40 7.51 -11.46
C ILE A 329 14.46 8.34 -10.76
N VAL A 330 14.05 9.41 -10.06
CA VAL A 330 14.89 10.04 -9.04
C VAL A 330 14.21 9.89 -7.69
N ALA A 331 14.88 9.24 -6.72
CA ALA A 331 14.25 8.96 -5.43
C ALA A 331 15.23 9.16 -4.26
N THR A 332 14.68 9.32 -3.06
CA THR A 332 15.50 9.26 -1.84
C THR A 332 15.89 7.82 -1.54
N THR A 333 17.10 7.64 -0.98
CA THR A 333 17.60 6.36 -0.48
C THR A 333 16.87 5.93 0.79
N GLY A 334 16.89 4.62 1.10
CA GLY A 334 16.50 4.08 2.41
C GLY A 334 15.26 3.23 2.41
N ASP A 335 14.54 3.07 1.30
CA ASP A 335 13.43 2.12 1.17
C ASP A 335 13.82 0.87 0.35
N THR A 336 12.89 -0.07 0.26
CA THR A 336 13.10 -1.35 -0.44
C THR A 336 13.39 -1.16 -1.94
N LEU A 337 12.76 -0.20 -2.60
CA LEU A 337 12.86 -0.02 -4.05
C LEU A 337 13.99 0.93 -4.45
N SER A 338 14.45 1.83 -3.56
CA SER A 338 15.55 2.74 -3.87
C SER A 338 16.86 1.99 -4.15
N ALA A 339 17.14 0.91 -3.42
CA ALA A 339 18.28 0.05 -3.69
C ALA A 339 18.23 -0.61 -5.08
N LEU A 340 17.02 -0.84 -5.62
CA LEU A 340 16.82 -1.37 -6.96
C LEU A 340 17.21 -0.34 -8.04
N ILE A 341 16.94 0.96 -7.79
CA ILE A 341 17.25 2.04 -8.72
C ILE A 341 18.75 2.07 -9.02
N GLU A 342 19.59 2.02 -7.99
CA GLU A 342 21.04 2.02 -8.14
C GLU A 342 21.56 0.73 -8.77
N ARG A 343 21.14 -0.41 -8.23
CA ARG A 343 21.62 -1.73 -8.66
C ARG A 343 21.35 -2.00 -10.14
N ASP A 344 20.17 -1.64 -10.62
CA ASP A 344 19.68 -1.98 -11.96
C ASP A 344 19.78 -0.79 -12.93
N GLY A 345 20.28 0.36 -12.49
CA GLY A 345 20.47 1.56 -13.32
C GLY A 345 19.16 2.16 -13.83
N LEU A 346 18.15 2.23 -12.95
CA LEU A 346 16.80 2.74 -13.29
C LEU A 346 16.68 4.26 -13.20
N GLY A 347 17.73 4.92 -12.72
CA GLY A 347 17.76 6.36 -12.47
C GLY A 347 18.83 6.72 -11.45
N LEU A 348 18.54 7.67 -10.56
CA LEU A 348 19.46 8.16 -9.54
C LEU A 348 18.80 8.20 -8.16
N THR A 349 19.61 8.08 -7.10
CA THR A 349 19.14 8.27 -5.73
C THR A 349 19.88 9.40 -5.03
N VAL A 350 19.24 9.98 -4.01
CA VAL A 350 19.78 11.08 -3.19
C VAL A 350 19.47 10.83 -1.71
N ALA A 351 20.17 11.53 -0.82
CA ALA A 351 19.85 11.46 0.61
C ALA A 351 18.46 12.10 0.91
N PRO A 352 17.70 11.62 1.92
CA PRO A 352 16.47 12.27 2.36
C PRO A 352 16.70 13.73 2.78
N GLY A 353 15.83 14.66 2.32
CA GLY A 353 15.93 16.09 2.61
C GLY A 353 16.97 16.84 1.81
N ASP A 354 17.70 16.20 0.89
CA ASP A 354 18.70 16.85 0.05
C ASP A 354 18.10 17.43 -1.24
N ALA A 355 17.48 18.60 -1.15
CA ALA A 355 16.90 19.29 -2.30
C ALA A 355 17.95 19.67 -3.37
N ALA A 356 19.16 20.03 -2.97
CA ALA A 356 20.22 20.39 -3.91
C ALA A 356 20.73 19.16 -4.68
N GLY A 357 20.95 18.04 -3.98
CA GLY A 357 21.29 16.77 -4.62
C GLY A 357 20.18 16.27 -5.54
N LEU A 358 18.91 16.44 -5.14
CA LEU A 358 17.75 16.08 -5.96
C LEU A 358 17.70 16.93 -7.24
N ALA A 359 17.92 18.24 -7.13
CA ALA A 359 17.98 19.13 -8.29
C ALA A 359 19.11 18.73 -9.26
N GLN A 360 20.29 18.41 -8.72
CA GLN A 360 21.41 17.94 -9.54
C GLN A 360 21.10 16.60 -10.21
N ALA A 361 20.48 15.65 -9.51
CA ALA A 361 20.13 14.33 -10.06
C ALA A 361 19.08 14.45 -11.17
N ILE A 362 18.05 15.28 -10.99
CA ILE A 362 17.02 15.57 -12.02
C ILE A 362 17.69 16.18 -13.25
N SER A 363 18.49 17.24 -13.09
CA SER A 363 19.20 17.89 -14.20
C SER A 363 20.15 16.93 -14.91
N ALA A 364 20.92 16.12 -14.18
CA ALA A 364 21.86 15.15 -14.74
C ALA A 364 21.19 14.07 -15.61
N LEU A 365 19.94 13.74 -15.37
CA LEU A 365 19.16 12.84 -16.22
C LEU A 365 18.53 13.60 -17.40
N LEU A 366 17.94 14.75 -17.17
CA LEU A 366 17.23 15.52 -18.21
C LEU A 366 18.18 16.13 -19.25
N ASP A 367 19.40 16.50 -18.86
CA ASP A 367 20.39 17.13 -19.72
C ASP A 367 21.31 16.11 -20.43
N ASP A 368 21.23 14.82 -20.10
CA ASP A 368 21.96 13.73 -20.75
C ASP A 368 21.01 12.71 -21.41
N PRO A 369 20.67 12.90 -22.69
CA PRO A 369 19.79 11.99 -23.42
C PRO A 369 20.27 10.53 -23.47
N ALA A 370 21.58 10.30 -23.44
CA ALA A 370 22.13 8.94 -23.45
C ALA A 370 21.90 8.23 -22.11
N ARG A 371 22.10 8.94 -21.01
CA ARG A 371 21.81 8.45 -19.66
C ARG A 371 20.32 8.19 -19.45
N LEU A 372 19.48 9.11 -19.90
CA LEU A 372 18.03 8.96 -19.84
C LEU A 372 17.56 7.72 -20.63
N ALA A 373 18.05 7.55 -21.87
CA ALA A 373 17.75 6.38 -22.70
C ALA A 373 18.23 5.07 -22.06
N SER A 374 19.41 5.07 -21.44
CA SER A 374 19.95 3.89 -20.74
C SER A 374 19.06 3.49 -19.57
N ALA A 375 18.57 4.44 -18.77
CA ALA A 375 17.66 4.17 -17.67
C ALA A 375 16.30 3.62 -18.18
N LYS A 376 15.75 4.18 -19.25
CA LYS A 376 14.53 3.67 -19.92
C LYS A 376 14.69 2.20 -20.34
N LEU A 377 15.78 1.85 -21.01
CA LEU A 377 16.07 0.48 -21.44
C LEU A 377 16.22 -0.49 -20.25
N SER A 378 16.74 -0.01 -19.11
CA SER A 378 16.85 -0.82 -17.90
C SER A 378 15.46 -1.10 -17.29
N LEU A 379 14.58 -0.09 -17.27
CA LEU A 379 13.19 -0.20 -16.81
C LEU A 379 12.38 -1.15 -17.70
N GLU A 380 12.49 -1.02 -19.02
CA GLU A 380 11.83 -1.92 -19.99
C GLU A 380 12.25 -3.39 -19.82
N ARG A 381 13.52 -3.64 -19.46
CA ARG A 381 14.03 -5.00 -19.19
C ARG A 381 13.57 -5.55 -17.85
N LEU A 382 13.30 -4.67 -16.89
CA LEU A 382 12.89 -5.05 -15.55
C LEU A 382 11.37 -5.30 -15.45
N ALA A 383 10.55 -4.45 -16.07
CA ALA A 383 9.09 -4.47 -15.93
C ALA A 383 8.45 -5.87 -16.16
N PRO A 384 8.83 -6.65 -17.20
CA PRO A 384 8.25 -7.98 -17.42
C PRO A 384 8.52 -8.99 -16.29
N LYS A 385 9.55 -8.75 -15.48
CA LYS A 385 9.94 -9.62 -14.35
C LYS A 385 9.19 -9.31 -13.07
N MET A 386 8.42 -8.22 -13.06
CA MET A 386 7.72 -7.70 -11.88
C MET A 386 6.19 -7.68 -12.07
N THR A 387 5.65 -8.49 -12.98
CA THR A 387 4.21 -8.55 -13.20
C THR A 387 3.48 -9.18 -12.00
N TRP A 388 2.18 -8.88 -11.86
CA TRP A 388 1.35 -9.48 -10.81
C TRP A 388 1.35 -11.01 -10.88
N GLN A 389 1.35 -11.60 -12.09
CA GLN A 389 1.42 -13.04 -12.30
C GLN A 389 2.70 -13.63 -11.69
N GLN A 390 3.84 -12.95 -11.88
CA GLN A 390 5.10 -13.42 -11.33
C GLN A 390 5.18 -13.19 -9.82
N SER A 391 4.77 -12.02 -9.35
CA SER A 391 4.80 -11.64 -7.93
C SER A 391 3.89 -12.53 -7.07
N ALA A 392 2.73 -12.95 -7.59
CA ALA A 392 1.75 -13.74 -6.86
C ALA A 392 1.76 -15.24 -7.18
N ALA A 393 2.75 -15.74 -7.92
CA ALA A 393 2.82 -17.15 -8.30
C ALA A 393 2.84 -18.09 -7.09
N SER A 394 3.60 -17.75 -6.04
CA SER A 394 3.64 -18.54 -4.80
C SER A 394 2.30 -18.53 -4.06
N LEU A 395 1.55 -17.44 -4.12
CA LEU A 395 0.25 -17.33 -3.47
C LEU A 395 -0.77 -18.32 -4.03
N SER A 396 -0.81 -18.53 -5.34
CA SER A 396 -1.68 -19.53 -5.96
C SER A 396 -1.37 -20.94 -5.47
N ALA A 397 -0.09 -21.30 -5.39
CA ALA A 397 0.36 -22.59 -4.85
C ALA A 397 0.01 -22.77 -3.36
N ILE A 398 0.11 -21.70 -2.55
CA ILE A 398 -0.33 -21.68 -1.14
C ILE A 398 -1.85 -21.90 -1.05
N CYS A 399 -2.64 -21.27 -1.90
CA CYS A 399 -4.10 -21.44 -1.95
C CYS A 399 -4.50 -22.87 -2.32
N SER A 400 -3.76 -23.52 -3.24
CA SER A 400 -3.98 -24.91 -3.68
C SER A 400 -3.56 -25.97 -2.65
N ASN A 401 -2.95 -25.62 -1.53
CA ASN A 401 -2.27 -26.56 -0.61
C ASN A 401 -1.07 -27.33 -1.23
N GLU A 402 -0.52 -26.84 -2.33
CA GLU A 402 0.70 -27.43 -2.93
C GLU A 402 1.94 -27.11 -2.07
N ILE A 403 1.89 -26.02 -1.31
CA ILE A 403 2.88 -25.65 -0.31
C ILE A 403 2.30 -25.97 1.06
N ALA A 404 3.03 -26.76 1.85
CA ALA A 404 2.67 -27.01 3.24
C ALA A 404 2.67 -25.71 4.03
N THR A 405 1.61 -25.45 4.77
CA THR A 405 1.41 -24.23 5.55
C THR A 405 1.48 -24.52 7.04
N GLY A 406 1.71 -23.48 7.85
CA GLY A 406 1.64 -23.55 9.31
C GLY A 406 0.23 -23.83 9.82
N SER A 407 0.10 -24.00 11.12
CA SER A 407 -1.19 -24.16 11.78
C SER A 407 -1.46 -22.98 12.71
N PRO A 408 -2.71 -22.46 12.73
CA PRO A 408 -3.07 -21.38 13.65
C PRO A 408 -2.84 -21.75 15.12
N ASP A 409 -2.24 -20.82 15.88
CA ASP A 409 -2.16 -20.96 17.34
C ASP A 409 -3.44 -20.42 18.01
N ARG A 410 -4.36 -21.34 18.31
CA ARG A 410 -5.66 -20.99 18.92
C ARG A 410 -5.53 -20.32 20.29
N ALA A 411 -4.47 -20.64 21.08
CA ALA A 411 -4.26 -20.04 22.38
C ALA A 411 -3.73 -18.62 22.26
N ALA A 412 -2.75 -18.38 21.38
CA ALA A 412 -2.25 -17.04 21.06
C ALA A 412 -3.35 -16.18 20.44
N LEU A 413 -4.11 -16.70 19.48
CA LEU A 413 -5.26 -16.00 18.88
C LEU A 413 -6.27 -15.56 19.94
N ARG A 414 -6.64 -16.46 20.86
CA ARG A 414 -7.57 -16.13 21.95
C ARG A 414 -6.99 -15.03 22.86
N ARG A 415 -5.72 -15.13 23.24
CA ARG A 415 -5.06 -14.10 24.07
C ARG A 415 -5.06 -12.75 23.35
N ALA A 416 -4.61 -12.70 22.10
CA ALA A 416 -4.52 -11.48 21.31
C ALA A 416 -5.92 -10.87 21.05
N THR A 417 -6.91 -11.69 20.74
CA THR A 417 -8.30 -11.25 20.55
C THR A 417 -8.86 -10.62 21.82
N LEU A 418 -8.72 -11.29 22.98
CA LEU A 418 -9.21 -10.75 24.26
C LEU A 418 -8.49 -9.45 24.64
N ALA A 419 -7.19 -9.32 24.36
CA ALA A 419 -6.41 -8.13 24.67
C ALA A 419 -6.80 -6.89 23.83
N GLN A 420 -7.50 -7.06 22.69
CA GLN A 420 -7.98 -5.95 21.86
C GLN A 420 -9.24 -5.27 22.43
N TYR A 421 -10.05 -5.96 23.25
CA TYR A 421 -11.31 -5.39 23.73
C TYR A 421 -11.16 -4.14 24.58
N PRO A 422 -10.23 -4.05 25.57
CA PRO A 422 -10.06 -2.83 26.36
C PRO A 422 -9.70 -1.59 25.53
N PRO A 423 -8.71 -1.64 24.61
CA PRO A 423 -8.41 -0.50 23.71
C PRO A 423 -9.59 -0.09 22.85
N LEU A 424 -10.30 -1.05 22.24
CA LEU A 424 -11.47 -0.78 21.39
C LEU A 424 -12.62 -0.14 22.15
N LEU A 425 -12.86 -0.57 23.40
CA LEU A 425 -13.85 0.06 24.27
C LEU A 425 -13.46 1.47 24.66
N ALA A 426 -12.20 1.70 24.97
CA ALA A 426 -11.66 3.04 25.30
C ALA A 426 -11.77 4.00 24.11
N GLU A 427 -11.53 3.53 22.90
CA GLU A 427 -11.69 4.32 21.67
C GLU A 427 -13.16 4.65 21.42
N THR A 428 -14.05 3.67 21.54
CA THR A 428 -15.51 3.89 21.41
C THR A 428 -16.03 4.85 22.47
N HIS A 429 -15.51 4.79 23.71
CA HIS A 429 -15.84 5.73 24.74
C HIS A 429 -15.37 7.15 24.42
N ALA A 430 -14.17 7.30 23.88
CA ALA A 430 -13.61 8.60 23.50
C ALA A 430 -14.40 9.26 22.33
N THR A 431 -14.94 8.44 21.41
CA THR A 431 -15.66 8.95 20.23
C THR A 431 -17.16 9.10 20.44
N HIS A 432 -17.80 8.22 21.22
CA HIS A 432 -19.26 8.11 21.34
C HIS A 432 -19.78 8.20 22.79
N GLY A 433 -18.90 8.48 23.77
CA GLY A 433 -19.24 8.55 25.18
C GLY A 433 -19.59 7.19 25.82
N LEU A 434 -19.90 7.24 27.15
CA LEU A 434 -20.20 6.01 27.95
C LEU A 434 -21.35 5.18 27.38
N ARG A 435 -22.39 5.83 26.86
CA ARG A 435 -23.55 5.11 26.28
C ARG A 435 -23.21 4.35 25.00
N GLY A 436 -22.36 4.93 24.14
CA GLY A 436 -21.88 4.27 22.93
C GLY A 436 -20.96 3.09 23.24
N ALA A 437 -20.04 3.25 24.20
CA ALA A 437 -19.15 2.17 24.64
C ALA A 437 -19.93 1.02 25.31
N ALA A 438 -20.89 1.32 26.19
CA ALA A 438 -21.75 0.31 26.82
C ALA A 438 -22.64 -0.44 25.81
N ALA A 439 -23.24 0.28 24.85
CA ALA A 439 -24.05 -0.33 23.81
C ALA A 439 -23.23 -1.24 22.89
N ARG A 440 -22.00 -0.85 22.55
CA ARG A 440 -21.06 -1.68 21.77
C ARG A 440 -20.57 -2.89 22.57
N ALA A 441 -20.24 -2.71 23.85
CA ALA A 441 -19.86 -3.80 24.75
C ALA A 441 -20.98 -4.84 24.91
N LEU A 442 -22.23 -4.39 25.12
CA LEU A 442 -23.39 -5.26 25.26
C LEU A 442 -23.71 -6.02 23.95
N ARG A 443 -23.66 -5.34 22.82
CA ARG A 443 -23.80 -6.01 21.50
C ARG A 443 -22.70 -7.06 21.31
N ASN A 444 -21.49 -6.73 21.71
CA ASN A 444 -20.34 -7.61 21.59
C ASN A 444 -20.43 -8.83 22.52
N LEU A 445 -20.83 -8.65 23.78
CA LEU A 445 -21.04 -9.73 24.72
C LEU A 445 -22.20 -10.66 24.29
N ARG A 446 -23.33 -10.10 23.91
CA ARG A 446 -24.50 -10.90 23.45
C ARG A 446 -24.12 -11.78 22.25
N ARG A 447 -23.38 -11.27 21.27
CA ARG A 447 -22.95 -12.01 20.07
C ARG A 447 -21.81 -13.00 20.32
N THR A 448 -21.05 -12.86 21.42
CA THR A 448 -19.98 -13.79 21.81
C THR A 448 -20.51 -14.93 22.69
N LEU A 449 -21.62 -14.72 23.40
CA LEU A 449 -22.23 -15.66 24.31
C LEU A 449 -23.37 -16.50 23.71
N THR A 450 -23.86 -16.16 22.51
CA THR A 450 -24.75 -17.01 21.74
C THR A 450 -23.90 -17.87 20.79
N PRO A 451 -23.67 -19.17 21.10
CA PRO A 451 -23.21 -20.12 20.10
C PRO A 451 -24.30 -20.23 19.06
N GLY A 452 -23.96 -20.23 17.76
CA GLY A 452 -24.88 -20.15 16.64
C GLY A 452 -26.13 -21.04 16.79
N SER A 453 -27.23 -20.40 16.60
CA SER A 453 -28.44 -21.02 16.07
C SER A 453 -28.51 -20.76 14.59
#